data_a314011591fe7d86b48faa3bef9bd221
#
_entry.id   a314011591fe7d86b48faa3bef9bd221
#
_cell.length_a   1.000
_cell.length_b   1.000
_cell.length_c   1.000
_cell.angle_alpha   90.00
_cell.angle_beta   90.00
_cell.angle_gamma   90.00
#
_symmetry.space_group_name_H-M   'P 1'
#
loop_
_entity.id
_entity.type
_entity.pdbx_description
1 polymer ?
#
loop_
_entity_poly.entity_id
_entity_poly.type
_entity_poly.pdbx_seq_one_letter_code
_entity_poly.pdbx_strand_id
1 'polypeptide(L)'
;MKSDFEIRTADIPYEIQALLREYPRGSWEAHPGFKDKTRHWLGAHQMFRRLGNVVRSETERYLDRSSDPDDFAGRLSHRGGILVGNLHGHHGWEDYSYFPELSAADPRVDAGLEILEKDHEELDVVLDAFTESANRAIKLIHLDDTQACDEVGRLHGVVTTIESFLPRHLSDEEELAVPIILHHRPRG
;
A
#
# COMPACT_ATOMS: atom_id res chain seq x y z
N MET A 1 0.22 21.06 1.86
CA MET A 1 -1.20 20.80 2.15
C MET A 1 -1.23 19.80 3.29
N LYS A 2 -1.96 20.05 4.39
CA LYS A 2 -2.18 18.98 5.38
C LYS A 2 -3.05 17.93 4.70
N SER A 3 -2.71 16.65 4.85
CA SER A 3 -3.57 15.54 4.46
C SER A 3 -4.88 15.67 5.23
N ASP A 4 -6.02 15.50 4.55
CA ASP A 4 -7.34 15.44 5.18
C ASP A 4 -7.56 14.08 5.89
N PHE A 5 -6.55 13.20 5.82
CA PHE A 5 -6.56 11.86 6.39
C PHE A 5 -5.61 11.76 7.59
N GLU A 6 -6.08 11.11 8.63
CA GLU A 6 -5.23 10.70 9.76
C GLU A 6 -4.47 9.43 9.37
N ILE A 7 -3.24 9.57 8.92
CA ILE A 7 -2.34 8.46 8.60
C ILE A 7 -1.11 8.54 9.49
N ARG A 8 -0.64 7.39 9.95
CA ARG A 8 0.57 7.30 10.76
C ARG A 8 1.77 7.86 9.99
N THR A 9 2.55 8.70 10.65
CA THR A 9 3.80 9.28 10.11
C THR A 9 5.05 8.84 10.88
N ALA A 10 4.89 8.22 12.05
CA ALA A 10 5.99 7.71 12.86
C ALA A 10 6.42 6.31 12.39
N ASP A 11 7.71 6.02 12.47
CA ASP A 11 8.23 4.67 12.26
C ASP A 11 7.79 3.72 13.38
N ILE A 12 7.84 2.41 13.12
CA ILE A 12 7.67 1.39 14.16
C ILE A 12 8.79 1.56 15.20
N PRO A 13 8.46 1.53 16.52
CA PRO A 13 9.45 1.67 17.57
C PRO A 13 10.60 0.68 17.44
N TYR A 14 11.82 1.16 17.64
CA TYR A 14 13.05 0.37 17.47
C TYR A 14 13.08 -0.90 18.31
N GLU A 15 12.46 -0.87 19.49
CA GLU A 15 12.36 -1.99 20.41
C GLU A 15 11.60 -3.18 19.80
N ILE A 16 10.60 -2.90 18.95
CA ILE A 16 9.77 -3.90 18.27
C ILE A 16 10.55 -4.55 17.12
N GLN A 17 11.52 -3.86 16.55
CA GLN A 17 12.37 -4.35 15.45
C GLN A 17 13.56 -5.22 15.93
N ALA A 18 13.43 -5.89 17.07
CA ALA A 18 14.53 -6.66 17.68
C ALA A 18 15.14 -7.71 16.72
N LEU A 19 14.31 -8.45 15.99
CA LEU A 19 14.76 -9.47 15.05
C LEU A 19 15.38 -8.91 13.77
N LEU A 20 15.03 -7.68 13.36
CA LEU A 20 15.62 -7.05 12.18
C LEU A 20 17.15 -6.88 12.32
N ARG A 21 17.64 -6.70 13.55
CA ARG A 21 19.08 -6.60 13.83
C ARG A 21 19.81 -7.92 13.62
N GLU A 22 19.15 -9.04 13.91
CA GLU A 22 19.70 -10.40 13.70
C GLU A 22 19.59 -10.81 12.23
N TYR A 23 18.53 -10.36 11.55
CA TYR A 23 18.22 -10.68 10.15
C TYR A 23 18.10 -9.40 9.33
N PRO A 24 19.20 -8.67 9.08
CA PRO A 24 19.15 -7.43 8.32
C PRO A 24 18.73 -7.67 6.87
N ARG A 25 17.99 -6.73 6.29
CA ARG A 25 17.38 -6.81 4.94
C ARG A 25 18.35 -7.35 3.87
N GLY A 26 19.61 -6.93 3.89
CA GLY A 26 20.62 -7.38 2.92
C GLY A 26 21.01 -8.87 3.02
N SER A 27 20.60 -9.58 4.08
CA SER A 27 20.89 -11.00 4.27
C SER A 27 19.70 -11.92 3.92
N TRP A 28 18.52 -11.37 3.66
CA TRP A 28 17.29 -12.16 3.54
C TRP A 28 17.33 -13.18 2.41
N GLU A 29 17.66 -12.75 1.19
CA GLU A 29 17.64 -13.62 0.01
C GLU A 29 18.60 -14.80 0.09
N ALA A 30 19.73 -14.63 0.80
CA ALA A 30 20.72 -15.67 0.99
C ALA A 30 20.36 -16.65 2.12
N HIS A 31 19.35 -16.33 2.93
CA HIS A 31 18.99 -17.14 4.09
C HIS A 31 18.20 -18.39 3.69
N PRO A 32 18.53 -19.60 4.19
CA PRO A 32 17.83 -20.85 3.83
C PRO A 32 16.32 -20.86 4.15
N GLY A 33 15.88 -19.99 5.08
CA GLY A 33 14.47 -19.78 5.42
C GLY A 33 13.72 -18.86 4.46
N PHE A 34 14.39 -18.18 3.54
CA PHE A 34 13.76 -17.29 2.57
C PHE A 34 13.15 -18.11 1.43
N LYS A 35 11.84 -18.34 1.49
CA LYS A 35 11.09 -19.21 0.57
C LYS A 35 10.40 -18.41 -0.54
N ASP A 36 9.91 -19.14 -1.55
CA ASP A 36 9.19 -18.54 -2.67
C ASP A 36 7.91 -17.82 -2.23
N LYS A 37 7.23 -18.31 -1.17
CA LYS A 37 6.06 -17.63 -0.59
C LYS A 37 6.42 -16.22 -0.10
N THR A 38 7.53 -16.07 0.63
CA THR A 38 8.05 -14.77 1.10
C THR A 38 8.42 -13.87 -0.08
N ARG A 39 9.09 -14.43 -1.10
CA ARG A 39 9.45 -13.71 -2.33
C ARG A 39 8.21 -13.21 -3.08
N HIS A 40 7.17 -14.04 -3.15
CA HIS A 40 5.91 -13.68 -3.81
C HIS A 40 5.20 -12.55 -3.07
N TRP A 41 5.13 -12.62 -1.75
CA TRP A 41 4.56 -11.59 -0.89
C TRP A 41 5.30 -10.25 -1.05
N LEU A 42 6.63 -10.23 -0.98
CA LEU A 42 7.45 -9.04 -1.27
C LEU A 42 7.25 -8.52 -2.70
N GLY A 43 6.98 -9.41 -3.65
CA GLY A 43 6.64 -9.05 -5.03
C GLY A 43 5.33 -8.28 -5.16
N ALA A 44 4.32 -8.62 -4.34
CA ALA A 44 3.08 -7.87 -4.26
C ALA A 44 3.31 -6.44 -3.74
N HIS A 45 4.13 -6.25 -2.71
CA HIS A 45 4.52 -4.94 -2.20
C HIS A 45 5.19 -4.06 -3.27
N GLN A 46 6.09 -4.64 -4.07
CA GLN A 46 6.70 -3.92 -5.18
C GLN A 46 5.68 -3.51 -6.25
N MET A 47 4.68 -4.36 -6.50
CA MET A 47 3.59 -4.05 -7.42
C MET A 47 2.76 -2.87 -6.89
N PHE A 48 2.39 -2.85 -5.60
CA PHE A 48 1.62 -1.75 -5.01
C PHE A 48 2.35 -0.41 -5.10
N ARG A 49 3.65 -0.38 -4.75
CA ARG A 49 4.48 0.83 -4.90
C ARG A 49 4.49 1.34 -6.36
N ARG A 50 4.59 0.43 -7.33
CA ARG A 50 4.56 0.80 -8.76
C ARG A 50 3.19 1.31 -9.20
N LEU A 51 2.11 0.65 -8.78
CA LEU A 51 0.75 1.06 -9.14
C LEU A 51 0.41 2.45 -8.57
N GLY A 52 0.76 2.73 -7.32
CA GLY A 52 0.59 4.05 -6.72
C GLY A 52 1.27 5.15 -7.56
N ASN A 53 2.56 4.95 -7.89
CA ASN A 53 3.33 5.87 -8.75
C ASN A 53 2.70 6.05 -10.14
N VAL A 54 2.22 4.97 -10.76
CA VAL A 54 1.60 5.02 -12.09
C VAL A 54 0.28 5.81 -12.04
N VAL A 55 -0.58 5.54 -11.06
CA VAL A 55 -1.85 6.26 -10.93
C VAL A 55 -1.61 7.75 -10.67
N ARG A 56 -0.61 8.12 -9.84
CA ARG A 56 -0.22 9.50 -9.64
C ARG A 56 0.21 10.16 -10.95
N SER A 57 1.14 9.55 -11.67
CA SER A 57 1.62 10.08 -12.94
C SER A 57 0.50 10.26 -13.98
N GLU A 58 -0.50 9.39 -14.00
CA GLU A 58 -1.66 9.55 -14.89
C GLU A 58 -2.51 10.76 -14.49
N THR A 59 -2.74 11.00 -13.19
CA THR A 59 -3.48 12.19 -12.74
C THR A 59 -2.71 13.48 -13.08
N GLU A 60 -1.39 13.52 -12.88
CA GLU A 60 -0.54 14.65 -13.25
C GLU A 60 -0.62 14.95 -14.75
N ARG A 61 -0.48 13.92 -15.59
CA ARG A 61 -0.57 14.06 -17.05
C ARG A 61 -1.92 14.60 -17.54
N TYR A 62 -3.02 14.21 -16.87
CA TYR A 62 -4.34 14.76 -17.18
C TYR A 62 -4.44 16.24 -16.81
N LEU A 63 -3.97 16.61 -15.61
CA LEU A 63 -3.97 18.00 -15.13
C LEU A 63 -3.09 18.90 -16.01
N ASP A 64 -1.96 18.38 -16.50
CA ASP A 64 -1.05 19.05 -17.43
C ASP A 64 -1.56 19.10 -18.89
N ARG A 65 -2.78 18.59 -19.14
CA ARG A 65 -3.37 18.49 -20.50
C ARG A 65 -2.52 17.69 -21.49
N SER A 66 -1.71 16.76 -21.00
CA SER A 66 -0.80 15.91 -21.80
C SER A 66 -1.33 14.46 -21.98
N SER A 67 -2.58 14.21 -21.61
CA SER A 67 -3.27 12.93 -21.75
C SER A 67 -4.61 13.13 -22.44
N ASP A 68 -4.97 12.22 -23.35
CA ASP A 68 -6.32 12.15 -23.88
C ASP A 68 -7.30 11.79 -22.75
N PRO A 69 -8.48 12.46 -22.66
CA PRO A 69 -9.44 12.25 -21.58
C PRO A 69 -10.00 10.81 -21.52
N ASP A 70 -10.35 10.23 -22.66
CA ASP A 70 -10.91 8.87 -22.72
C ASP A 70 -9.88 7.82 -22.34
N ASP A 71 -8.66 7.99 -22.83
CA ASP A 71 -7.53 7.15 -22.47
C ASP A 71 -7.23 7.24 -20.97
N PHE A 72 -7.27 8.45 -20.37
CA PHE A 72 -7.09 8.65 -18.96
C PHE A 72 -8.18 7.93 -18.16
N ALA A 73 -9.46 8.11 -18.52
CA ALA A 73 -10.58 7.45 -17.84
C ALA A 73 -10.45 5.92 -17.87
N GLY A 74 -10.08 5.36 -19.02
CA GLY A 74 -9.86 3.92 -19.18
C GLY A 74 -8.70 3.40 -18.31
N ARG A 75 -7.55 4.12 -18.30
CA ARG A 75 -6.39 3.75 -17.49
C ARG A 75 -6.65 3.91 -16.00
N LEU A 76 -7.33 4.98 -15.58
CA LEU A 76 -7.71 5.22 -14.18
C LEU A 76 -8.64 4.12 -13.67
N SER A 77 -9.69 3.80 -14.43
CA SER A 77 -10.61 2.71 -14.09
C SER A 77 -9.89 1.37 -13.92
N HIS A 78 -9.04 1.01 -14.88
CA HIS A 78 -8.34 -0.28 -14.86
C HIS A 78 -7.29 -0.36 -13.75
N ARG A 79 -6.35 0.58 -13.71
CA ARG A 79 -5.21 0.55 -12.76
C ARG A 79 -5.61 0.89 -11.34
N GLY A 80 -6.54 1.84 -11.18
CA GLY A 80 -7.11 2.17 -9.89
C GLY A 80 -7.89 0.99 -9.30
N GLY A 81 -8.70 0.32 -10.12
CA GLY A 81 -9.42 -0.87 -9.69
C GLY A 81 -8.49 -2.02 -9.27
N ILE A 82 -7.38 -2.23 -10.00
CA ILE A 82 -6.35 -3.22 -9.61
C ILE A 82 -5.68 -2.80 -8.28
N LEU A 83 -5.32 -1.53 -8.11
CA LEU A 83 -4.68 -1.05 -6.89
C LEU A 83 -5.57 -1.27 -5.67
N VAL A 84 -6.81 -0.78 -5.71
CA VAL A 84 -7.77 -0.90 -4.61
C VAL A 84 -8.11 -2.35 -4.31
N GLY A 85 -8.52 -3.12 -5.33
CA GLY A 85 -8.95 -4.51 -5.13
C GLY A 85 -7.84 -5.41 -4.60
N ASN A 86 -6.60 -5.23 -5.06
CA ASN A 86 -5.48 -6.04 -4.60
C ASN A 86 -4.99 -5.62 -3.20
N LEU A 87 -5.01 -4.31 -2.85
CA LEU A 87 -4.67 -3.86 -1.49
C LEU A 87 -5.67 -4.40 -0.47
N HIS A 88 -6.98 -4.23 -0.70
CA HIS A 88 -8.01 -4.81 0.19
C HIS A 88 -7.87 -6.32 0.35
N GLY A 89 -7.61 -7.04 -0.74
CA GLY A 89 -7.42 -8.49 -0.68
C GLY A 89 -6.15 -8.90 0.07
N HIS A 90 -5.08 -8.12 -0.05
CA HIS A 90 -3.78 -8.34 0.59
C HIS A 90 -3.88 -8.10 2.10
N HIS A 91 -4.34 -6.91 2.52
CA HIS A 91 -4.51 -6.57 3.93
C HIS A 91 -5.53 -7.50 4.62
N GLY A 92 -6.66 -7.80 3.98
CA GLY A 92 -7.61 -8.75 4.54
C GLY A 92 -7.01 -10.14 4.76
N TRP A 93 -6.13 -10.62 3.87
CA TRP A 93 -5.41 -11.88 4.07
C TRP A 93 -4.37 -11.77 5.21
N GLU A 94 -3.68 -10.65 5.33
CA GLU A 94 -2.73 -10.40 6.40
C GLU A 94 -3.42 -10.37 7.76
N ASP A 95 -4.46 -9.59 7.92
CA ASP A 95 -5.19 -9.43 9.19
C ASP A 95 -5.85 -10.75 9.65
N TYR A 96 -6.46 -11.49 8.72
CA TYR A 96 -7.21 -12.70 9.09
C TYR A 96 -6.39 -13.99 9.13
N SER A 97 -5.20 -14.01 8.51
CA SER A 97 -4.45 -15.25 8.37
C SER A 97 -2.96 -15.08 8.69
N TYR A 98 -2.31 -14.07 8.12
CA TYR A 98 -0.86 -14.00 8.15
C TYR A 98 -0.33 -13.41 9.45
N PHE A 99 -0.89 -12.31 9.92
CA PHE A 99 -0.50 -11.69 11.20
C PHE A 99 -0.78 -12.60 12.40
N PRO A 100 -1.93 -13.30 12.49
CA PRO A 100 -2.13 -14.32 13.51
C PRO A 100 -1.09 -15.47 13.47
N GLU A 101 -0.63 -15.89 12.27
CA GLU A 101 0.44 -16.90 12.14
C GLU A 101 1.77 -16.36 12.67
N LEU A 102 2.10 -15.09 12.41
CA LEU A 102 3.31 -14.42 12.89
C LEU A 102 3.28 -14.23 14.42
N SER A 103 2.16 -13.76 14.97
CA SER A 103 1.91 -13.61 16.40
C SER A 103 2.07 -14.95 17.15
N ALA A 104 1.49 -16.02 16.61
CA ALA A 104 1.64 -17.37 17.19
C ALA A 104 3.08 -17.89 17.14
N ALA A 105 3.87 -17.48 16.14
CA ALA A 105 5.27 -17.85 16.02
C ALA A 105 6.16 -17.07 17.00
N ASP A 106 5.88 -15.78 17.18
CA ASP A 106 6.67 -14.90 18.06
C ASP A 106 5.83 -13.75 18.66
N PRO A 107 5.26 -13.93 19.87
CA PRO A 107 4.43 -12.88 20.49
C PRO A 107 5.14 -11.53 20.74
N ARG A 108 6.46 -11.45 20.58
CA ARG A 108 7.19 -10.17 20.72
C ARG A 108 6.82 -9.16 19.62
N VAL A 109 6.19 -9.61 18.54
CA VAL A 109 5.81 -8.75 17.42
C VAL A 109 4.40 -8.20 17.51
N ASP A 110 3.58 -8.67 18.46
CA ASP A 110 2.17 -8.30 18.56
C ASP A 110 1.94 -6.78 18.53
N ALA A 111 2.71 -6.03 19.30
CA ALA A 111 2.61 -4.56 19.29
C ALA A 111 2.94 -3.92 17.92
N GLY A 112 3.79 -4.57 17.12
CA GLY A 112 4.08 -4.14 15.76
C GLY A 112 2.94 -4.48 14.79
N LEU A 113 2.36 -5.67 14.93
CA LEU A 113 1.22 -6.12 14.13
C LEU A 113 -0.01 -5.24 14.39
N GLU A 114 -0.30 -4.89 15.66
CA GLU A 114 -1.37 -3.95 16.02
C GLU A 114 -1.21 -2.57 15.35
N ILE A 115 0.03 -2.08 15.21
CA ILE A 115 0.31 -0.84 14.50
C ILE A 115 -0.01 -0.99 13.01
N LEU A 116 0.35 -2.12 12.39
CA LEU A 116 0.11 -2.39 10.97
C LEU A 116 -1.38 -2.60 10.66
N GLU A 117 -2.11 -3.34 11.52
CA GLU A 117 -3.56 -3.49 11.42
C GLU A 117 -4.28 -2.13 11.47
N LYS A 118 -3.83 -1.23 12.35
CA LYS A 118 -4.35 0.14 12.37
C LYS A 118 -4.01 0.93 11.11
N ASP A 119 -2.82 0.75 10.56
CA ASP A 119 -2.44 1.33 9.27
C ASP A 119 -3.38 0.85 8.14
N HIS A 120 -3.84 -0.42 8.15
CA HIS A 120 -4.82 -0.95 7.19
C HIS A 120 -6.16 -0.22 7.32
N GLU A 121 -6.67 -0.03 8.55
CA GLU A 121 -7.92 0.72 8.79
C GLU A 121 -7.82 2.17 8.27
N GLU A 122 -6.68 2.85 8.53
CA GLU A 122 -6.44 4.22 8.06
C GLU A 122 -6.36 4.28 6.53
N LEU A 123 -5.70 3.29 5.90
CA LEU A 123 -5.57 3.21 4.44
C LEU A 123 -6.90 2.90 3.76
N ASP A 124 -7.75 2.06 4.35
CA ASP A 124 -9.08 1.74 3.80
C ASP A 124 -9.92 3.00 3.61
N VAL A 125 -9.89 3.94 4.56
CA VAL A 125 -10.56 5.24 4.43
C VAL A 125 -10.02 6.03 3.23
N VAL A 126 -8.70 5.97 2.99
CA VAL A 126 -8.08 6.66 1.85
C VAL A 126 -8.44 5.99 0.53
N LEU A 127 -8.52 4.65 0.50
CA LEU A 127 -8.92 3.87 -0.68
C LEU A 127 -10.39 4.08 -1.05
N ASP A 128 -11.27 4.24 -0.07
CA ASP A 128 -12.67 4.62 -0.29
C ASP A 128 -12.77 6.01 -0.92
N ALA A 129 -12.07 7.00 -0.36
CA ALA A 129 -12.02 8.35 -0.92
C ALA A 129 -11.43 8.37 -2.35
N PHE A 130 -10.40 7.54 -2.60
CA PHE A 130 -9.85 7.34 -3.95
C PHE A 130 -10.91 6.81 -4.91
N THR A 131 -11.62 5.75 -4.51
CA THR A 131 -12.66 5.10 -5.33
C THR A 131 -13.78 6.07 -5.68
N GLU A 132 -14.26 6.85 -4.69
CA GLU A 132 -15.30 7.85 -4.92
C GLU A 132 -14.86 8.95 -5.86
N SER A 133 -13.67 9.52 -5.63
CA SER A 133 -13.13 10.61 -6.45
C SER A 133 -12.83 10.15 -7.87
N ALA A 134 -12.23 8.94 -8.04
CA ALA A 134 -11.97 8.35 -9.35
C ALA A 134 -13.27 8.12 -10.15
N ASN A 135 -14.31 7.58 -9.51
CA ASN A 135 -15.61 7.37 -10.15
C ASN A 135 -16.29 8.67 -10.56
N ARG A 136 -16.17 9.74 -9.75
CA ARG A 136 -16.68 11.08 -10.12
C ARG A 136 -15.89 11.68 -11.27
N ALA A 137 -14.56 11.61 -11.24
CA ALA A 137 -13.70 12.10 -12.31
C ALA A 137 -14.03 11.45 -13.65
N ILE A 138 -14.13 10.11 -13.70
CA ILE A 138 -14.48 9.36 -14.91
C ILE A 138 -15.82 9.79 -15.48
N LYS A 139 -16.83 10.02 -14.64
CA LYS A 139 -18.14 10.50 -15.10
C LYS A 139 -18.09 11.92 -15.66
N LEU A 140 -17.34 12.82 -15.03
CA LEU A 140 -17.26 14.23 -15.40
C LEU A 140 -16.47 14.46 -16.69
N ILE A 141 -15.52 13.62 -17.02
CA ILE A 141 -14.68 13.73 -18.23
C ILE A 141 -15.51 13.93 -19.51
N HIS A 142 -16.67 13.27 -19.61
CA HIS A 142 -17.56 13.38 -20.75
C HIS A 142 -18.67 14.43 -20.61
N LEU A 143 -18.80 15.05 -19.43
CA LEU A 143 -19.90 15.96 -19.12
C LEU A 143 -19.46 17.41 -18.98
N ASP A 144 -18.34 17.68 -18.30
CA ASP A 144 -17.87 19.02 -17.97
C ASP A 144 -16.36 18.99 -17.70
N ASP A 145 -15.58 19.47 -18.65
CA ASP A 145 -14.11 19.49 -18.58
C ASP A 145 -13.57 20.28 -17.38
N THR A 146 -14.24 21.37 -16.98
CA THR A 146 -13.79 22.17 -15.83
C THR A 146 -14.00 21.41 -14.53
N GLN A 147 -15.19 20.85 -14.34
CA GLN A 147 -15.48 20.04 -13.15
C GLN A 147 -14.64 18.74 -13.11
N ALA A 148 -14.38 18.15 -14.27
CA ALA A 148 -13.48 16.99 -14.38
C ALA A 148 -12.08 17.33 -13.90
N CYS A 149 -11.53 18.46 -14.34
CA CYS A 149 -10.20 18.93 -13.91
C CYS A 149 -10.14 19.18 -12.40
N ASP A 150 -11.15 19.82 -11.82
CA ASP A 150 -11.25 20.06 -10.38
C ASP A 150 -11.30 18.74 -9.59
N GLU A 151 -12.07 17.76 -10.08
CA GLU A 151 -12.18 16.44 -9.43
C GLU A 151 -10.89 15.63 -9.56
N VAL A 152 -10.23 15.64 -10.72
CA VAL A 152 -8.91 15.02 -10.88
C VAL A 152 -7.87 15.69 -9.99
N GLY A 153 -7.96 17.01 -9.75
CA GLY A 153 -7.13 17.72 -8.78
C GLY A 153 -7.32 17.18 -7.34
N ARG A 154 -8.57 16.90 -6.92
CA ARG A 154 -8.86 16.26 -5.64
C ARG A 154 -8.33 14.85 -5.59
N LEU A 155 -8.58 14.06 -6.63
CA LEU A 155 -8.08 12.70 -6.78
C LEU A 155 -6.54 12.67 -6.68
N HIS A 156 -5.85 13.61 -7.31
CA HIS A 156 -4.38 13.72 -7.21
C HIS A 156 -3.91 13.90 -5.76
N GLY A 157 -4.64 14.70 -4.96
CA GLY A 157 -4.37 14.83 -3.52
C GLY A 157 -4.48 13.51 -2.76
N VAL A 158 -5.54 12.72 -3.02
CA VAL A 158 -5.75 11.40 -2.42
C VAL A 158 -4.67 10.42 -2.86
N VAL A 159 -4.35 10.37 -4.15
CA VAL A 159 -3.27 9.50 -4.69
C VAL A 159 -1.90 9.84 -4.09
N THR A 160 -1.62 11.14 -3.88
CA THR A 160 -0.39 11.58 -3.22
C THR A 160 -0.33 11.08 -1.77
N THR A 161 -1.47 11.02 -1.07
CA THR A 161 -1.55 10.43 0.27
C THR A 161 -1.22 8.94 0.23
N ILE A 162 -1.83 8.17 -0.68
CA ILE A 162 -1.52 6.74 -0.86
C ILE A 162 -0.03 6.54 -1.15
N GLU A 163 0.54 7.29 -2.06
CA GLU A 163 1.95 7.16 -2.46
C GLU A 163 2.93 7.54 -1.34
N SER A 164 2.57 8.47 -0.48
CA SER A 164 3.40 8.82 0.69
C SER A 164 3.33 7.77 1.81
N PHE A 165 2.19 7.10 1.94
CA PHE A 165 1.92 6.10 2.98
C PHE A 165 2.51 4.73 2.64
N LEU A 166 2.18 4.19 1.47
CA LEU A 166 2.52 2.81 1.08
C LEU A 166 4.01 2.44 1.21
N PRO A 167 5.00 3.25 0.79
CA PRO A 167 6.39 2.85 0.88
C PRO A 167 6.86 2.57 2.31
N ARG A 168 6.41 3.38 3.28
CA ARG A 168 6.74 3.19 4.69
C ARG A 168 6.01 1.99 5.27
N HIS A 169 4.68 1.97 5.16
CA HIS A 169 3.84 0.87 5.66
C HIS A 169 4.35 -0.50 5.18
N LEU A 170 4.52 -0.67 3.88
CA LEU A 170 5.04 -1.92 3.31
C LEU A 170 6.49 -2.23 3.73
N SER A 171 7.32 -1.21 4.03
CA SER A 171 8.66 -1.45 4.57
C SER A 171 8.61 -1.90 6.02
N ASP A 172 7.73 -1.31 6.82
CA ASP A 172 7.51 -1.69 8.21
C ASP A 172 7.03 -3.14 8.32
N GLU A 173 6.08 -3.55 7.46
CA GLU A 173 5.63 -4.94 7.37
C GLU A 173 6.76 -5.90 7.01
N GLU A 174 7.51 -5.59 5.96
CA GLU A 174 8.64 -6.41 5.51
C GLU A 174 9.67 -6.57 6.63
N GLU A 175 10.00 -5.49 7.34
CA GLU A 175 11.00 -5.45 8.39
C GLU A 175 10.53 -6.11 9.70
N LEU A 176 9.24 -6.22 9.91
CA LEU A 176 8.67 -6.97 11.02
C LEU A 176 8.52 -8.45 10.68
N ALA A 177 7.88 -8.78 9.56
CA ALA A 177 7.48 -10.13 9.20
C ALA A 177 8.65 -11.02 8.72
N VAL A 178 9.52 -10.50 7.83
CA VAL A 178 10.58 -11.34 7.25
C VAL A 178 11.56 -11.87 8.30
N PRO A 179 12.04 -11.08 9.27
CA PRO A 179 12.88 -11.58 10.34
C PRO A 179 12.26 -12.72 11.15
N ILE A 180 10.93 -12.66 11.42
CA ILE A 180 10.21 -13.73 12.12
C ILE A 180 10.22 -15.01 11.30
N ILE A 181 9.93 -14.91 10.00
CA ILE A 181 9.93 -16.06 9.08
C ILE A 181 11.32 -16.72 9.05
N LEU A 182 12.38 -15.92 8.99
CA LEU A 182 13.74 -16.42 8.94
C LEU A 182 14.16 -17.08 10.27
N HIS A 183 13.74 -16.50 11.40
CA HIS A 183 14.08 -17.00 12.75
C HIS A 183 13.36 -18.31 13.07
N HIS A 184 12.04 -18.34 12.90
CA HIS A 184 11.21 -19.48 13.32
C HIS A 184 11.03 -20.54 12.23
N ARG A 185 11.39 -20.23 10.98
CA ARG A 185 11.21 -21.12 9.82
C ARG A 185 9.81 -21.76 9.79
N PRO A 186 8.73 -20.98 9.87
CA PRO A 186 7.40 -21.55 9.79
C PRO A 186 7.33 -22.46 8.57
N ARG A 187 6.71 -23.63 8.74
CA ARG A 187 6.61 -24.64 7.67
C ARG A 187 5.82 -24.03 6.53
N GLY A 188 6.48 -23.73 5.40
CA GLY A 188 5.87 -23.23 4.18
C GLY A 188 5.02 -24.25 3.47
#